data_ae963f80034846b81e154b092bb6ae20
#
_entry.id   ae963f80034846b81e154b092bb6ae20
#
_cell.length_a   1.000
_cell.length_b   1.000
_cell.length_c   1.000
_cell.angle_alpha   90.00
_cell.angle_beta   90.00
_cell.angle_gamma   90.00
#
_symmetry.space_group_name_H-M   'P 1'
#
loop_
_entity.id
_entity.type
_entity.pdbx_description
1 polymer ?
#
loop_
_entity_poly.entity_id
_entity_poly.type
_entity_poly.pdbx_seq_one_letter_code
_entity_poly.pdbx_strand_id
1 'polypeptide(L)'
;MSEPAAPRAAYRAAFRCIAGCPGEWPLDEVIYRCPHCKNLLEVRHDVEALKRRSAAEWTKVFDDRYLRTQWPVGSGVWGKREWVHPHLRDENIVSMYEGGSNLFWAQRYGQQLGVEDLWVKLCGNSHTGSFKDLGMTVLVSSVKQMITDGKNVQAVA
;
A
#
# COMPACT_ATOMS: atom_id res chain seq x y z
N MET A 1 13.31 19.22 -13.85
CA MET A 1 13.99 19.03 -12.55
C MET A 1 12.94 18.54 -11.59
N SER A 2 12.98 17.25 -11.23
CA SER A 2 12.04 16.68 -10.26
C SER A 2 12.48 17.11 -8.86
N GLU A 3 11.55 17.68 -8.12
CA GLU A 3 11.74 18.04 -6.71
C GLU A 3 12.16 16.81 -5.91
N PRO A 4 13.14 16.90 -5.00
CA PRO A 4 13.57 15.76 -4.22
C PRO A 4 12.40 15.23 -3.40
N ALA A 5 12.17 13.92 -3.46
CA ALA A 5 11.18 13.26 -2.64
C ALA A 5 11.41 13.63 -1.17
N ALA A 6 10.35 14.03 -0.45
CA ALA A 6 10.44 14.29 0.98
C ALA A 6 11.11 13.10 1.69
N PRO A 7 11.99 13.34 2.67
CA PRO A 7 12.70 12.26 3.35
C PRO A 7 11.71 11.24 3.92
N ARG A 8 11.98 9.95 3.75
CA ARG A 8 11.12 8.83 4.19
C ARG A 8 10.70 8.91 5.66
N ALA A 9 11.53 9.48 6.50
CA ALA A 9 11.24 9.73 7.92
C ALA A 9 10.04 10.67 8.16
N ALA A 10 9.53 11.35 7.11
CA ALA A 10 8.41 12.27 7.24
C ALA A 10 7.04 11.58 7.33
N TYR A 11 6.94 10.29 6.93
CA TYR A 11 5.68 9.54 6.92
C TYR A 11 5.78 8.34 7.85
N ARG A 12 4.73 8.11 8.63
CA ARG A 12 4.68 7.04 9.64
C ARG A 12 3.44 6.17 9.43
N ALA A 13 3.58 4.89 9.73
CA ALA A 13 2.48 3.95 9.83
C ALA A 13 2.79 2.93 10.93
N ALA A 14 1.77 2.50 11.66
CA ALA A 14 1.88 1.52 12.74
C ALA A 14 0.59 0.71 12.85
N PHE A 15 0.68 -0.46 13.48
CA PHE A 15 -0.50 -1.18 13.90
C PHE A 15 -1.15 -0.50 15.11
N ARG A 16 -2.48 -0.43 15.08
CA ARG A 16 -3.32 -0.01 16.21
C ARG A 16 -4.51 -0.95 16.40
N CYS A 17 -5.01 -1.02 17.62
CA CYS A 17 -6.20 -1.81 17.91
C CYS A 17 -7.46 -1.13 17.36
N ILE A 18 -8.28 -1.87 16.60
CA ILE A 18 -9.56 -1.38 16.07
C ILE A 18 -10.58 -1.06 17.18
N ALA A 19 -10.44 -1.66 18.37
CA ALA A 19 -11.30 -1.41 19.53
C ALA A 19 -10.80 -0.23 20.39
N GLY A 20 -9.76 0.50 19.96
CA GLY A 20 -9.29 1.70 20.66
C GLY A 20 -8.42 1.45 21.88
N CYS A 21 -7.88 0.23 22.10
CA CYS A 21 -6.89 0.01 23.14
C CYS A 21 -5.65 0.88 22.92
N PRO A 22 -5.00 1.36 24.00
CA PRO A 22 -3.80 2.17 23.88
C PRO A 22 -2.63 1.36 23.31
N GLY A 23 -1.67 2.08 22.70
CA GLY A 23 -0.46 1.51 22.13
C GLY A 23 -0.45 1.49 20.60
N GLU A 24 0.77 1.48 20.09
CA GLU A 24 1.10 1.33 18.67
C GLU A 24 2.21 0.29 18.55
N TRP A 25 2.15 -0.53 17.49
CA TRP A 25 3.17 -1.54 17.23
C TRP A 25 3.76 -1.31 15.83
N PRO A 26 5.07 -1.43 15.68
CA PRO A 26 5.74 -1.29 14.38
C PRO A 26 5.17 -2.28 13.35
N LEU A 27 5.15 -1.90 12.06
CA LEU A 27 4.66 -2.77 10.98
C LEU A 27 5.55 -4.00 10.74
N ASP A 28 6.77 -3.98 11.24
CA ASP A 28 7.73 -5.09 11.20
C ASP A 28 7.70 -5.96 12.45
N GLU A 29 6.73 -5.76 13.35
CA GLU A 29 6.48 -6.64 14.47
C GLU A 29 5.54 -7.79 14.06
N VAL A 30 5.90 -9.03 14.44
CA VAL A 30 5.05 -10.20 14.21
C VAL A 30 3.96 -10.22 15.26
N ILE A 31 2.86 -9.53 14.99
CA ILE A 31 1.71 -9.42 15.89
C ILE A 31 0.42 -9.65 15.09
N TYR A 32 -0.45 -10.52 15.56
CA TYR A 32 -1.70 -10.88 14.87
C TYR A 32 -2.95 -10.28 15.50
N ARG A 33 -2.89 -9.96 16.79
CA ARG A 33 -4.03 -9.45 17.55
C ARG A 33 -3.55 -8.49 18.63
N CYS A 34 -4.44 -7.59 19.04
CA CYS A 34 -4.17 -6.68 20.16
C CYS A 34 -3.78 -7.44 21.42
N PRO A 35 -2.65 -7.12 22.06
CA PRO A 35 -2.23 -7.78 23.31
C PRO A 35 -3.22 -7.60 24.46
N HIS A 36 -3.95 -6.46 24.46
CA HIS A 36 -4.87 -6.11 25.54
C HIS A 36 -6.23 -6.82 25.42
N CYS A 37 -6.90 -6.70 24.26
CA CYS A 37 -8.28 -7.16 24.10
C CYS A 37 -8.45 -8.30 23.09
N LYS A 38 -7.37 -8.77 22.45
CA LYS A 38 -7.36 -9.82 21.42
C LYS A 38 -8.14 -9.49 20.13
N ASN A 39 -8.64 -8.28 19.99
CA ASN A 39 -9.26 -7.80 18.75
C ASN A 39 -8.24 -7.64 17.63
N LEU A 40 -8.74 -7.38 16.41
CA LEU A 40 -7.91 -7.16 15.23
C LEU A 40 -7.10 -5.87 15.37
N LEU A 41 -6.05 -5.81 14.60
CA LEU A 41 -5.22 -4.62 14.39
C LEU A 41 -5.51 -4.03 13.02
N GLU A 42 -5.42 -2.73 12.91
CA GLU A 42 -5.43 -1.99 11.65
C GLU A 42 -4.10 -1.28 11.44
N VAL A 43 -3.75 -1.00 10.19
CA VAL A 43 -2.63 -0.12 9.87
C VAL A 43 -3.11 1.32 9.90
N ARG A 44 -2.54 2.12 10.79
CA ARG A 44 -2.79 3.56 10.89
C ARG A 44 -1.62 4.36 10.35
N HIS A 45 -1.89 5.19 9.38
CA HIS A 45 -0.95 6.16 8.84
C HIS A 45 -1.03 7.49 9.58
N ASP A 46 0.09 8.23 9.63
CA ASP A 46 0.11 9.63 10.04
C ASP A 46 -0.56 10.48 8.95
N VAL A 47 -1.88 10.60 9.07
CA VAL A 47 -2.71 11.33 8.11
C VAL A 47 -2.34 12.81 8.08
N GLU A 48 -1.93 13.40 9.20
CA GLU A 48 -1.54 14.81 9.26
C GLU A 48 -0.24 15.06 8.48
N ALA A 49 0.70 14.12 8.53
CA ALA A 49 1.89 14.19 7.67
C ALA A 49 1.52 14.06 6.18
N LEU A 50 0.59 13.17 5.84
CA LEU A 50 0.13 13.02 4.45
C LEU A 50 -0.62 14.25 3.93
N LYS A 51 -1.40 14.92 4.77
CA LYS A 51 -2.13 16.16 4.44
C LYS A 51 -1.23 17.38 4.18
N ARG A 52 0.06 17.31 4.49
CA ARG A 52 1.01 18.40 4.15
C ARG A 52 1.16 18.61 2.65
N ARG A 53 0.75 17.62 1.85
CA ARG A 53 0.58 17.74 0.41
C ARG A 53 -0.91 17.76 0.07
N SER A 54 -1.30 18.63 -0.83
CA SER A 54 -2.65 18.67 -1.39
C SER A 54 -2.95 17.43 -2.23
N ALA A 55 -4.22 17.18 -2.51
CA ALA A 55 -4.63 16.09 -3.39
C ALA A 55 -4.00 16.23 -4.80
N ALA A 56 -3.92 17.44 -5.33
CA ALA A 56 -3.32 17.69 -6.65
C ALA A 56 -1.81 17.37 -6.68
N GLU A 57 -1.08 17.72 -5.61
CA GLU A 57 0.34 17.37 -5.50
C GLU A 57 0.55 15.86 -5.39
N TRP A 58 -0.30 15.15 -4.64
CA TRP A 58 -0.24 13.69 -4.57
C TRP A 58 -0.56 13.04 -5.92
N THR A 59 -1.59 13.50 -6.62
CA THR A 59 -1.92 13.04 -7.97
C THR A 59 -0.71 13.19 -8.88
N LYS A 60 -0.11 14.39 -8.90
CA LYS A 60 1.10 14.63 -9.71
C LYS A 60 2.25 13.67 -9.35
N VAL A 61 2.52 13.43 -8.06
CA VAL A 61 3.58 12.50 -7.62
C VAL A 61 3.30 11.09 -8.13
N PHE A 62 2.05 10.64 -8.06
CA PHE A 62 1.67 9.28 -8.47
C PHE A 62 1.71 9.13 -9.99
N ASP A 63 1.26 10.13 -10.75
CA ASP A 63 1.31 10.13 -12.21
C ASP A 63 2.76 10.20 -12.72
N ASP A 64 3.61 11.01 -12.10
CA ASP A 64 5.02 11.12 -12.46
C ASP A 64 5.78 9.78 -12.23
N ARG A 65 5.33 8.95 -11.31
CA ARG A 65 5.91 7.64 -10.99
C ARG A 65 5.32 6.49 -11.82
N TYR A 66 4.08 6.60 -12.22
CA TYR A 66 3.36 5.51 -12.87
C TYR A 66 4.03 5.07 -14.17
N LEU A 67 4.21 3.76 -14.33
CA LEU A 67 4.89 3.13 -15.47
C LEU A 67 6.32 3.60 -15.74
N ARG A 68 6.99 4.25 -14.78
CA ARG A 68 8.41 4.55 -14.90
C ARG A 68 9.25 3.29 -14.72
N THR A 69 10.38 3.23 -15.43
CA THR A 69 11.36 2.17 -15.27
C THR A 69 12.19 2.33 -13.99
N GLN A 70 12.02 3.44 -13.28
CA GLN A 70 12.73 3.70 -12.03
C GLN A 70 12.22 2.77 -10.93
N TRP A 71 13.06 1.83 -10.55
CA TRP A 71 12.78 0.93 -9.41
C TRP A 71 12.83 1.68 -8.07
N PRO A 72 11.95 1.39 -7.14
CA PRO A 72 10.78 0.49 -7.20
C PRO A 72 9.45 1.21 -7.51
N VAL A 73 9.48 2.52 -7.73
CA VAL A 73 8.31 3.39 -7.71
C VAL A 73 7.43 3.33 -8.98
N GLY A 74 7.85 2.60 -10.01
CA GLY A 74 7.09 2.49 -11.25
C GLY A 74 5.81 1.63 -11.17
N SER A 75 5.65 0.82 -10.13
CA SER A 75 4.45 -0.01 -9.94
C SER A 75 3.26 0.80 -9.44
N GLY A 76 2.06 0.30 -9.67
CA GLY A 76 0.84 0.91 -9.15
C GLY A 76 0.72 0.89 -7.62
N VAL A 77 1.37 -0.08 -6.96
CA VAL A 77 1.46 -0.19 -5.49
C VAL A 77 2.57 0.70 -4.95
N TRP A 78 3.82 0.46 -5.38
CA TRP A 78 4.98 1.14 -4.80
C TRP A 78 5.17 2.58 -5.27
N GLY A 79 4.51 2.97 -6.35
CA GLY A 79 4.36 4.38 -6.70
C GLY A 79 3.67 5.22 -5.63
N LYS A 80 2.93 4.55 -4.73
CA LYS A 80 2.20 5.15 -3.59
C LYS A 80 2.78 4.72 -2.24
N ARG A 81 4.06 4.43 -2.19
CA ARG A 81 4.74 3.86 -1.02
C ARG A 81 4.51 4.60 0.30
N GLU A 82 4.38 5.93 0.27
CA GLU A 82 4.09 6.75 1.44
C GLU A 82 2.71 6.44 2.05
N TRP A 83 1.79 5.97 1.21
CA TRP A 83 0.43 5.58 1.57
C TRP A 83 0.29 4.07 1.83
N VAL A 84 1.27 3.27 1.40
CA VAL A 84 1.25 1.81 1.54
C VAL A 84 2.11 1.37 2.72
N HIS A 85 3.41 1.54 2.63
CA HIS A 85 4.37 1.13 3.66
C HIS A 85 5.60 2.04 3.64
N PRO A 86 5.57 3.20 4.33
CA PRO A 86 6.61 4.23 4.24
C PRO A 86 7.98 3.80 4.76
N HIS A 87 8.03 2.77 5.63
CA HIS A 87 9.26 2.34 6.30
C HIS A 87 10.07 1.29 5.54
N LEU A 88 9.51 0.70 4.47
CA LEU A 88 10.24 -0.28 3.67
C LEU A 88 11.41 0.35 2.90
N ARG A 89 12.57 -0.28 3.01
CA ARG A 89 13.76 0.09 2.21
C ARG A 89 13.60 -0.42 0.78
N ASP A 90 14.16 0.32 -0.19
CA ASP A 90 14.00 0.00 -1.62
C ASP A 90 14.58 -1.35 -1.99
N GLU A 91 15.70 -1.72 -1.39
CA GLU A 91 16.36 -3.01 -1.60
C GLU A 91 15.54 -4.21 -1.12
N ASN A 92 14.57 -3.99 -0.23
CA ASN A 92 13.69 -5.02 0.30
C ASN A 92 12.36 -5.13 -0.44
N ILE A 93 12.06 -4.19 -1.34
CA ILE A 93 10.85 -4.27 -2.15
C ILE A 93 10.97 -5.43 -3.14
N VAL A 94 9.93 -6.26 -3.17
CA VAL A 94 9.73 -7.34 -4.14
C VAL A 94 8.48 -7.01 -4.92
N SER A 95 8.59 -6.84 -6.23
CA SER A 95 7.46 -6.46 -7.06
C SER A 95 7.62 -7.00 -8.48
N MET A 96 6.51 -7.40 -9.06
CA MET A 96 6.33 -7.67 -10.48
C MET A 96 5.57 -6.53 -11.18
N TYR A 97 5.64 -5.30 -10.64
CA TYR A 97 4.90 -4.12 -11.09
C TYR A 97 3.39 -4.22 -10.91
N GLU A 98 2.94 -4.81 -9.81
CA GLU A 98 1.53 -4.94 -9.45
C GLU A 98 0.84 -3.57 -9.32
N GLY A 99 -0.46 -3.58 -9.55
CA GLY A 99 -1.29 -2.37 -9.50
C GLY A 99 -1.44 -1.71 -10.86
N GLY A 100 -1.94 -0.48 -10.87
CA GLY A 100 -2.31 0.19 -12.12
C GLY A 100 -3.46 -0.52 -12.86
N SER A 101 -4.25 -1.32 -12.13
CA SER A 101 -5.37 -2.08 -12.69
C SER A 101 -6.42 -1.18 -13.32
N ASN A 102 -7.06 -1.68 -14.38
CA ASN A 102 -7.96 -0.93 -15.22
C ASN A 102 -9.19 -0.43 -14.46
N LEU A 103 -9.61 0.77 -14.79
CA LEU A 103 -10.92 1.32 -14.46
C LEU A 103 -11.65 1.51 -15.79
N PHE A 104 -12.84 0.89 -15.96
CA PHE A 104 -13.61 1.03 -17.17
C PHE A 104 -15.06 1.44 -16.89
N TRP A 105 -15.64 2.17 -17.82
CA TRP A 105 -17.03 2.61 -17.76
C TRP A 105 -17.96 1.47 -18.18
N ALA A 106 -18.78 0.98 -17.24
CA ALA A 106 -19.71 -0.11 -17.44
C ALA A 106 -21.08 0.40 -17.89
N GLN A 107 -21.12 1.23 -18.95
CA GLN A 107 -22.30 1.96 -19.42
C GLN A 107 -23.56 1.09 -19.58
N ARG A 108 -23.47 -0.05 -20.31
CA ARG A 108 -24.62 -0.90 -20.56
C ARG A 108 -25.18 -1.49 -19.27
N TYR A 109 -24.32 -1.88 -18.37
CA TYR A 109 -24.73 -2.45 -17.10
C TYR A 109 -25.32 -1.37 -16.18
N GLY A 110 -24.71 -0.20 -16.19
CA GLY A 110 -25.24 0.97 -15.47
C GLY A 110 -26.65 1.34 -15.93
N GLN A 111 -26.91 1.35 -17.26
CA GLN A 111 -28.24 1.61 -17.81
C GLN A 111 -29.28 0.58 -17.34
N GLN A 112 -28.92 -0.70 -17.28
CA GLN A 112 -29.83 -1.75 -16.77
C GLN A 112 -30.19 -1.57 -15.30
N LEU A 113 -29.26 -1.00 -14.50
CA LEU A 113 -29.43 -0.76 -13.07
C LEU A 113 -30.01 0.63 -12.74
N GLY A 114 -30.19 1.50 -13.75
CA GLY A 114 -30.57 2.90 -13.51
C GLY A 114 -29.46 3.74 -12.91
N VAL A 115 -28.19 3.35 -13.07
CA VAL A 115 -26.99 4.05 -12.61
C VAL A 115 -26.23 4.56 -13.83
N GLU A 116 -26.34 5.84 -14.14
CA GLU A 116 -25.76 6.40 -15.38
C GLU A 116 -24.23 6.36 -15.40
N ASP A 117 -23.59 6.59 -14.26
CA ASP A 117 -22.14 6.70 -14.14
C ASP A 117 -21.54 5.56 -13.29
N LEU A 118 -21.63 4.33 -13.85
CA LEU A 118 -21.08 3.13 -13.20
C LEU A 118 -19.69 2.78 -13.74
N TRP A 119 -18.71 2.80 -12.87
CA TRP A 119 -17.33 2.43 -13.16
C TRP A 119 -16.91 1.16 -12.42
N VAL A 120 -16.15 0.30 -13.10
CA VAL A 120 -15.67 -0.96 -12.54
C VAL A 120 -14.14 -0.96 -12.46
N LYS A 121 -13.62 -1.10 -11.24
CA LYS A 121 -12.20 -1.27 -10.97
C LYS A 121 -11.83 -2.75 -11.03
N LEU A 122 -11.03 -3.15 -12.03
CA LEU A 122 -10.63 -4.54 -12.28
C LEU A 122 -9.39 -4.92 -11.47
N CYS A 123 -9.53 -5.14 -10.17
CA CYS A 123 -8.39 -5.51 -9.33
C CYS A 123 -7.83 -6.92 -9.62
N GLY A 124 -8.62 -7.80 -10.25
CA GLY A 124 -8.17 -9.13 -10.69
C GLY A 124 -7.38 -9.13 -12.01
N ASN A 125 -7.21 -7.98 -12.66
CA ASN A 125 -6.31 -7.87 -13.82
C ASN A 125 -4.87 -7.71 -13.36
N SER A 126 -4.28 -8.81 -12.93
CA SER A 126 -2.95 -8.92 -12.35
C SER A 126 -2.28 -10.24 -12.74
N HIS A 127 -1.03 -10.47 -12.33
CA HIS A 127 -0.20 -11.59 -12.77
C HIS A 127 -0.82 -12.98 -12.51
N THR A 128 -1.49 -13.16 -11.36
CA THR A 128 -2.15 -14.43 -11.02
C THR A 128 -3.65 -14.44 -11.30
N GLY A 129 -4.20 -13.34 -11.81
CA GLY A 129 -5.65 -13.16 -11.97
C GLY A 129 -6.36 -12.88 -10.65
N SER A 130 -5.62 -12.64 -9.56
CA SER A 130 -6.19 -12.40 -8.24
C SER A 130 -5.83 -10.99 -7.73
N PHE A 131 -6.82 -10.29 -7.17
CA PHE A 131 -6.60 -9.01 -6.49
C PHE A 131 -5.61 -9.12 -5.31
N LYS A 132 -5.36 -10.33 -4.82
CA LYS A 132 -4.41 -10.59 -3.72
C LYS A 132 -2.98 -10.20 -4.08
N ASP A 133 -2.62 -10.19 -5.36
CA ASP A 133 -1.29 -9.78 -5.82
C ASP A 133 -0.90 -8.40 -5.29
N LEU A 134 -1.89 -7.49 -5.18
CA LEU A 134 -1.69 -6.12 -4.65
C LEU A 134 -1.25 -6.11 -3.19
N GLY A 135 -1.76 -7.04 -2.38
CA GLY A 135 -1.35 -7.20 -0.98
C GLY A 135 -0.09 -8.05 -0.83
N MET A 136 0.07 -9.05 -1.68
CA MET A 136 1.20 -9.99 -1.59
C MET A 136 2.55 -9.32 -1.85
N THR A 137 2.64 -8.37 -2.77
CA THR A 137 3.87 -7.59 -2.98
C THR A 137 4.28 -6.85 -1.70
N VAL A 138 3.31 -6.34 -0.91
CA VAL A 138 3.57 -5.67 0.37
C VAL A 138 4.00 -6.68 1.43
N LEU A 139 3.29 -7.79 1.56
CA LEU A 139 3.61 -8.85 2.51
C LEU A 139 5.03 -9.40 2.31
N VAL A 140 5.35 -9.82 1.07
CA VAL A 140 6.66 -10.40 0.75
C VAL A 140 7.79 -9.39 0.98
N SER A 141 7.57 -8.13 0.62
CA SER A 141 8.55 -7.06 0.87
C SER A 141 8.77 -6.82 2.37
N SER A 142 7.69 -6.82 3.16
CA SER A 142 7.78 -6.69 4.62
C SER A 142 8.53 -7.83 5.26
N VAL A 143 8.24 -9.08 4.85
CA VAL A 143 8.94 -10.28 5.32
C VAL A 143 10.42 -10.23 4.94
N LYS A 144 10.74 -9.84 3.71
CA LYS A 144 12.15 -9.67 3.28
C LYS A 144 12.89 -8.66 4.16
N GLN A 145 12.23 -7.54 4.49
CA GLN A 145 12.83 -6.56 5.40
C GLN A 145 13.03 -7.14 6.79
N MET A 146 12.03 -7.83 7.35
CA MET A 146 12.14 -8.48 8.67
C MET A 146 13.34 -9.45 8.72
N ILE A 147 13.51 -10.27 7.69
CA ILE A 147 14.65 -11.21 7.58
C ILE A 147 15.96 -10.43 7.49
N THR A 148 16.02 -9.38 6.65
CA THR A 148 17.21 -8.53 6.50
C THR A 148 17.60 -7.85 7.82
N ASP A 149 16.60 -7.52 8.64
CA ASP A 149 16.78 -6.90 9.96
C ASP A 149 17.04 -7.94 11.08
N GLY A 150 17.28 -9.21 10.71
CA GLY A 150 17.66 -10.28 11.62
C GLY A 150 16.50 -10.92 12.38
N LYS A 151 15.25 -10.67 11.98
CA LYS A 151 14.09 -11.34 12.59
C LYS A 151 13.98 -12.80 12.11
N ASN A 152 13.66 -13.70 13.03
CA ASN A 152 13.51 -15.11 12.72
C ASN A 152 12.13 -15.39 12.10
N VAL A 153 12.01 -15.20 10.79
CA VAL A 153 10.82 -15.60 10.01
C VAL A 153 11.18 -16.82 9.19
N GLN A 154 10.59 -17.98 9.54
CA GLN A 154 10.91 -19.26 8.89
C GLN A 154 9.93 -19.61 7.76
N ALA A 155 8.68 -19.16 7.85
CA ALA A 155 7.66 -19.43 6.86
C ALA A 155 6.58 -18.34 6.87
N VAL A 156 5.90 -18.23 5.74
CA VAL A 156 4.69 -17.39 5.57
C VAL A 156 3.61 -18.29 4.97
N ALA A 157 2.41 -18.30 5.56
CA ALA A 157 1.27 -19.09 5.12
C ALA A 157 0.08 -18.21 4.74
#